data_29661627e5e431422556011b98baed47
#
_entry.id   29661627e5e431422556011b98baed47
#
_cell.length_a   1.000
_cell.length_b   1.000
_cell.length_c   1.000
_cell.angle_alpha   90.00
_cell.angle_beta   90.00
_cell.angle_gamma   90.00
#
_symmetry.space_group_name_H-M   'P 1'
#
loop_
_entity.id
_entity.type
_entity.pdbx_description
1 polymer ?
#
loop_
_entity_poly.entity_id
_entity_poly.type
_entity_poly.pdbx_seq_one_letter_code
_entity_poly.pdbx_strand_id
1 'polypeptide(L)'
;MSTAPEFLRAPEDESMLPQHSLMIATMLAIMLSWQANAQEPNLNTIVATVNDTTLTVGHVLDIKRRLPDQYQNLGSDILFTNIVDQLVQQQILASSFKKDPEWVSITLENERRNILSTIIIDNISEKAVSDEILKTAYLQKYDKNKAGKEYKASHILVDTMEKAKGLVRLLESGASFSELAKEYSIGPSGPGGGGLGWFKKGQMVAPFETAVLDMEIGTYSRPVQTQFGFHLIQLDGRRKILPPKFEDVRGNLEIELQNLAIDTYLRELMINADVIMPKTPIDFTKLLTLDLQVK
;
A
#
# COMPACT_ATOMS: atom_id res chain seq x y z
N MET A 1 -14.25 -3.38 15.17
CA MET A 1 -15.46 -4.22 15.04
C MET A 1 -16.63 -3.24 15.02
N SER A 2 -17.12 -2.91 13.84
CA SER A 2 -18.27 -2.00 13.69
C SER A 2 -19.53 -2.84 13.88
N THR A 3 -20.25 -2.58 14.95
CA THR A 3 -21.58 -3.17 15.19
C THR A 3 -22.59 -2.51 14.25
N ALA A 4 -23.32 -3.31 13.49
CA ALA A 4 -24.41 -2.82 12.66
C ALA A 4 -25.44 -2.06 13.56
N PRO A 5 -26.03 -0.97 13.06
CA PRO A 5 -27.01 -0.23 13.81
C PRO A 5 -28.23 -1.11 14.15
N GLU A 6 -28.68 -1.02 15.39
CA GLU A 6 -29.69 -1.87 16.01
C GLU A 6 -31.05 -1.91 15.27
N PHE A 7 -31.36 -0.90 14.48
CA PHE A 7 -32.63 -0.75 13.74
C PHE A 7 -32.75 -1.62 12.47
N LEU A 8 -31.69 -2.33 12.07
CA LEU A 8 -31.70 -3.27 10.92
C LEU A 8 -31.94 -4.72 11.35
N ARG A 9 -32.23 -4.99 12.63
CA ARG A 9 -32.62 -6.34 13.08
C ARG A 9 -34.04 -6.68 12.60
N ALA A 10 -34.15 -7.77 11.86
CA ALA A 10 -35.43 -8.38 11.58
C ALA A 10 -36.08 -8.84 12.92
N PRO A 11 -37.36 -8.63 13.13
CA PRO A 11 -38.03 -9.09 14.35
C PRO A 11 -38.11 -10.60 14.39
N GLU A 12 -37.54 -11.21 15.44
CA GLU A 12 -37.52 -12.68 15.66
C GLU A 12 -38.80 -13.19 16.37
N ASP A 13 -39.81 -12.35 16.63
CA ASP A 13 -41.02 -12.82 17.33
C ASP A 13 -42.28 -12.10 16.86
N GLU A 14 -43.23 -12.86 16.29
CA GLU A 14 -44.53 -12.38 15.80
C GLU A 14 -45.54 -12.06 16.90
N SER A 15 -45.19 -12.08 18.20
CA SER A 15 -46.16 -12.04 19.30
C SER A 15 -46.32 -10.71 20.02
N MET A 16 -45.63 -9.62 19.60
CA MET A 16 -45.80 -8.30 20.21
C MET A 16 -46.06 -7.20 19.18
N LEU A 17 -47.32 -7.02 18.82
CA LEU A 17 -47.81 -5.81 18.18
C LEU A 17 -48.26 -4.82 19.26
N PRO A 18 -47.51 -3.73 19.52
CA PRO A 18 -48.08 -2.60 20.26
C PRO A 18 -48.42 -1.48 19.29
N GLN A 19 -49.63 -1.00 19.41
CA GLN A 19 -50.21 0.35 19.21
C GLN A 19 -49.58 1.39 18.24
N HIS A 20 -48.44 1.15 17.64
CA HIS A 20 -47.86 2.03 16.59
C HIS A 20 -48.41 1.76 15.19
N SER A 21 -49.27 0.73 15.04
CA SER A 21 -49.91 0.35 13.78
C SER A 21 -50.85 1.43 13.21
N LEU A 22 -51.31 2.39 14.04
CA LEU A 22 -52.24 3.40 13.56
C LEU A 22 -51.57 4.58 12.83
N MET A 23 -50.28 4.87 13.12
CA MET A 23 -49.55 5.91 12.39
C MET A 23 -49.00 5.42 11.03
N ILE A 24 -48.67 4.15 10.94
CA ILE A 24 -48.18 3.56 9.69
C ILE A 24 -49.30 3.44 8.65
N ALA A 25 -50.52 3.16 9.09
CA ALA A 25 -51.69 3.06 8.20
C ALA A 25 -52.10 4.40 7.57
N THR A 26 -51.84 5.53 8.22
CA THR A 26 -52.15 6.87 7.69
C THR A 26 -51.08 7.34 6.68
N MET A 27 -49.83 6.92 6.82
CA MET A 27 -48.79 7.20 5.80
C MET A 27 -48.94 6.34 4.54
N LEU A 28 -49.42 5.10 4.64
CA LEU A 28 -49.68 4.24 3.48
C LEU A 28 -50.82 4.77 2.60
N ALA A 29 -51.78 5.47 3.17
CA ALA A 29 -52.92 6.07 2.42
C ALA A 29 -52.50 7.28 1.55
N ILE A 30 -51.39 7.95 1.89
CA ILE A 30 -50.86 9.08 1.10
C ILE A 30 -50.04 8.60 -0.07
N MET A 31 -49.46 7.39 -0.01
CA MET A 31 -48.66 6.82 -1.10
C MET A 31 -49.48 6.34 -2.31
N LEU A 32 -50.80 6.08 -2.14
CA LEU A 32 -51.65 5.55 -3.21
C LEU A 32 -52.15 6.58 -4.22
N SER A 33 -51.88 7.87 -4.02
CA SER A 33 -52.29 8.94 -4.96
C SER A 33 -51.19 9.41 -5.95
N TRP A 34 -50.00 8.79 -5.92
CA TRP A 34 -48.85 9.19 -6.74
C TRP A 34 -48.60 8.32 -8.00
N GLN A 35 -49.60 7.57 -8.47
CA GLN A 35 -49.49 6.76 -9.69
C GLN A 35 -49.80 7.53 -11.00
N ALA A 36 -49.49 8.81 -11.11
CA ALA A 36 -49.62 9.52 -12.37
C ALA A 36 -48.33 10.29 -12.69
N ASN A 37 -47.56 9.81 -13.65
CA ASN A 37 -46.25 10.29 -14.13
C ASN A 37 -45.07 10.02 -13.19
N ALA A 38 -44.61 8.77 -13.15
CA ALA A 38 -43.35 8.44 -12.56
C ALA A 38 -42.22 9.07 -13.44
N GLN A 39 -41.80 10.28 -13.09
CA GLN A 39 -40.58 10.87 -13.59
C GLN A 39 -39.42 9.98 -13.14
N GLU A 40 -38.49 9.65 -14.05
CA GLU A 40 -37.31 8.85 -13.64
C GLU A 40 -36.63 9.54 -12.46
N PRO A 41 -36.38 8.81 -11.36
CA PRO A 41 -35.83 9.43 -10.17
C PRO A 41 -34.37 9.86 -10.43
N ASN A 42 -34.04 11.05 -9.95
CA ASN A 42 -32.65 11.55 -9.92
C ASN A 42 -32.22 11.85 -8.49
N LEU A 43 -30.97 12.23 -8.29
CA LEU A 43 -30.41 12.46 -6.95
C LEU A 43 -31.19 13.50 -6.13
N ASN A 44 -31.85 14.46 -6.79
CA ASN A 44 -32.63 15.54 -6.16
C ASN A 44 -34.11 15.19 -5.97
N THR A 45 -34.57 14.02 -6.43
CA THR A 45 -35.96 13.58 -6.23
C THR A 45 -36.26 13.48 -4.73
N ILE A 46 -37.27 14.19 -4.28
CA ILE A 46 -37.66 14.24 -2.87
C ILE A 46 -38.34 12.92 -2.49
N VAL A 47 -37.89 12.30 -1.41
CA VAL A 47 -38.44 11.06 -0.84
C VAL A 47 -39.23 11.31 0.43
N ALA A 48 -38.88 12.37 1.17
CA ALA A 48 -39.63 12.84 2.35
C ALA A 48 -39.32 14.31 2.62
N THR A 49 -40.19 14.98 3.37
CA THR A 49 -39.93 16.32 3.91
C THR A 49 -40.27 16.29 5.39
N VAL A 50 -39.34 16.74 6.25
CA VAL A 50 -39.49 16.81 7.68
C VAL A 50 -39.32 18.27 8.09
N ASN A 51 -40.41 18.91 8.54
CA ASN A 51 -40.47 20.36 8.70
C ASN A 51 -40.06 21.07 7.39
N ASP A 52 -39.03 21.88 7.42
CA ASP A 52 -38.53 22.61 6.24
C ASP A 52 -37.35 21.89 5.54
N THR A 53 -36.98 20.68 5.99
CA THR A 53 -35.84 19.91 5.45
C THR A 53 -36.33 18.83 4.50
N THR A 54 -35.81 18.85 3.27
CA THR A 54 -36.09 17.83 2.26
C THR A 54 -35.06 16.70 2.30
N LEU A 55 -35.55 15.47 2.28
CA LEU A 55 -34.75 14.25 2.11
C LEU A 55 -34.91 13.76 0.69
N THR A 56 -33.81 13.41 0.04
CA THR A 56 -33.80 13.09 -1.40
C THR A 56 -33.28 11.68 -1.65
N VAL A 57 -33.45 11.17 -2.87
CA VAL A 57 -32.86 9.93 -3.36
C VAL A 57 -31.35 9.93 -3.15
N GLY A 58 -30.70 11.07 -3.30
CA GLY A 58 -29.26 11.20 -3.05
C GLY A 58 -28.87 10.81 -1.62
N HIS A 59 -29.66 11.23 -0.60
CA HIS A 59 -29.42 10.84 0.79
C HIS A 59 -29.61 9.34 1.00
N VAL A 60 -30.61 8.73 0.36
CA VAL A 60 -30.86 7.29 0.44
C VAL A 60 -29.70 6.50 -0.17
N LEU A 61 -29.23 6.91 -1.34
CA LEU A 61 -28.14 6.25 -2.05
C LEU A 61 -26.81 6.38 -1.30
N ASP A 62 -26.57 7.50 -0.61
CA ASP A 62 -25.36 7.66 0.19
C ASP A 62 -25.35 6.70 1.38
N ILE A 63 -26.49 6.51 2.07
CA ILE A 63 -26.60 5.49 3.12
C ILE A 63 -26.43 4.09 2.54
N LYS A 64 -27.17 3.77 1.46
CA LYS A 64 -27.10 2.46 0.80
C LYS A 64 -25.65 2.07 0.48
N ARG A 65 -24.89 2.98 -0.10
CA ARG A 65 -23.50 2.76 -0.48
C ARG A 65 -22.57 2.40 0.69
N ARG A 66 -22.92 2.81 1.92
CA ARG A 66 -22.15 2.57 3.15
C ARG A 66 -22.58 1.32 3.91
N LEU A 67 -23.68 0.69 3.48
CA LEU A 67 -24.16 -0.52 4.12
C LEU A 67 -23.25 -1.71 3.84
N PRO A 68 -23.03 -2.61 4.83
CA PRO A 68 -22.37 -3.89 4.59
C PRO A 68 -23.07 -4.71 3.51
N ASP A 69 -22.31 -5.51 2.76
CA ASP A 69 -22.78 -6.28 1.60
C ASP A 69 -24.02 -7.16 1.91
N GLN A 70 -24.10 -7.70 3.11
CA GLN A 70 -25.26 -8.51 3.54
C GLN A 70 -26.60 -7.78 3.47
N TYR A 71 -26.61 -6.45 3.61
CA TYR A 71 -27.81 -5.63 3.55
C TYR A 71 -28.10 -5.11 2.14
N GLN A 72 -27.11 -5.07 1.26
CA GLN A 72 -27.26 -4.63 -0.13
C GLN A 72 -28.11 -5.60 -0.96
N ASN A 73 -28.23 -6.85 -0.52
CA ASN A 73 -29.02 -7.91 -1.18
C ASN A 73 -30.50 -7.97 -0.72
N LEU A 74 -30.94 -7.10 0.15
CA LEU A 74 -32.36 -6.98 0.52
C LEU A 74 -33.17 -6.49 -0.68
N GLY A 75 -34.44 -6.89 -0.74
CA GLY A 75 -35.37 -6.38 -1.77
C GLY A 75 -35.39 -4.84 -1.79
N SER A 76 -35.33 -4.26 -3.00
CA SER A 76 -35.19 -2.82 -3.17
C SER A 76 -36.21 -2.00 -2.39
N ASP A 77 -37.46 -2.47 -2.35
CA ASP A 77 -38.56 -1.76 -1.70
C ASP A 77 -38.39 -1.73 -0.19
N ILE A 78 -38.01 -2.87 0.41
CA ILE A 78 -37.79 -2.98 1.85
C ILE A 78 -36.58 -2.12 2.26
N LEU A 79 -35.48 -2.23 1.52
CA LEU A 79 -34.30 -1.45 1.81
C LEU A 79 -34.54 0.04 1.68
N PHE A 80 -35.19 0.48 0.61
CA PHE A 80 -35.53 1.88 0.39
C PHE A 80 -36.43 2.43 1.54
N THR A 81 -37.52 1.72 1.89
CA THR A 81 -38.42 2.14 2.96
C THR A 81 -37.68 2.27 4.29
N ASN A 82 -36.88 1.27 4.67
CA ASN A 82 -36.14 1.30 5.93
C ASN A 82 -35.15 2.47 6.00
N ILE A 83 -34.43 2.77 4.89
CA ILE A 83 -33.49 3.90 4.86
C ILE A 83 -34.25 5.24 4.96
N VAL A 84 -35.39 5.39 4.27
CA VAL A 84 -36.21 6.61 4.37
C VAL A 84 -36.73 6.81 5.79
N ASP A 85 -37.27 5.76 6.41
CA ASP A 85 -37.76 5.83 7.81
C ASP A 85 -36.64 6.21 8.78
N GLN A 86 -35.44 5.65 8.60
CA GLN A 86 -34.28 6.03 9.39
C GLN A 86 -33.92 7.50 9.20
N LEU A 87 -33.85 7.98 7.96
CA LEU A 87 -33.56 9.38 7.67
C LEU A 87 -34.56 10.33 8.29
N VAL A 88 -35.87 9.99 8.20
CA VAL A 88 -36.94 10.77 8.82
C VAL A 88 -36.76 10.84 10.32
N GLN A 89 -36.53 9.72 10.98
CA GLN A 89 -36.32 9.68 12.44
C GLN A 89 -35.09 10.50 12.85
N GLN A 90 -33.97 10.36 12.15
CA GLN A 90 -32.78 11.14 12.40
C GLN A 90 -33.01 12.63 12.20
N GLN A 91 -33.75 13.04 11.17
CA GLN A 91 -34.07 14.45 10.92
C GLN A 91 -34.98 15.03 12.02
N ILE A 92 -35.95 14.27 12.48
CA ILE A 92 -36.84 14.69 13.62
C ILE A 92 -35.98 14.93 14.86
N LEU A 93 -35.08 13.99 15.20
CA LEU A 93 -34.21 14.13 16.36
C LEU A 93 -33.23 15.30 16.18
N ALA A 94 -32.62 15.46 15.03
CA ALA A 94 -31.73 16.59 14.74
C ALA A 94 -32.45 17.93 14.86
N SER A 95 -33.71 18.03 14.39
CA SER A 95 -34.54 19.23 14.49
C SER A 95 -34.88 19.63 15.93
N SER A 96 -34.66 18.76 16.92
CA SER A 96 -34.85 19.09 18.33
C SER A 96 -33.77 20.01 18.90
N PHE A 97 -32.61 20.11 18.25
CA PHE A 97 -31.57 21.07 18.62
C PHE A 97 -31.97 22.48 18.18
N LYS A 98 -31.87 23.43 19.09
CA LYS A 98 -32.11 24.85 18.78
C LYS A 98 -30.91 25.48 18.08
N LYS A 99 -29.74 24.97 18.36
CA LYS A 99 -28.43 25.37 17.76
C LYS A 99 -27.51 24.18 17.81
N ASP A 100 -26.87 23.89 16.68
CA ASP A 100 -25.91 22.81 16.61
C ASP A 100 -24.72 23.07 17.55
N PRO A 101 -24.21 22.04 18.25
CA PRO A 101 -22.97 22.14 18.99
C PRO A 101 -21.81 22.55 18.05
N GLU A 102 -20.91 23.39 18.55
CA GLU A 102 -19.81 23.94 17.73
C GLU A 102 -18.94 22.84 17.09
N TRP A 103 -18.74 21.74 17.78
CA TRP A 103 -17.94 20.62 17.28
C TRP A 103 -18.55 19.94 16.05
N VAL A 104 -19.87 20.05 15.82
CA VAL A 104 -20.56 19.46 14.66
C VAL A 104 -20.03 20.10 13.38
N SER A 105 -19.93 21.43 13.31
CA SER A 105 -19.39 22.11 12.14
C SER A 105 -17.94 21.74 11.88
N ILE A 106 -17.10 21.65 12.93
CA ILE A 106 -15.71 21.25 12.84
C ILE A 106 -15.59 19.82 12.27
N THR A 107 -16.43 18.91 12.76
CA THR A 107 -16.47 17.52 12.28
C THR A 107 -16.89 17.45 10.80
N LEU A 108 -17.94 18.16 10.41
CA LEU A 108 -18.39 18.20 9.02
C LEU A 108 -17.35 18.80 8.07
N GLU A 109 -16.64 19.84 8.49
CA GLU A 109 -15.53 20.42 7.71
C GLU A 109 -14.36 19.43 7.54
N ASN A 110 -14.01 18.70 8.61
CA ASN A 110 -12.97 17.68 8.56
C ASN A 110 -13.39 16.54 7.62
N GLU A 111 -14.62 16.04 7.75
CA GLU A 111 -15.13 14.97 6.90
C GLU A 111 -15.21 15.41 5.44
N ARG A 112 -15.66 16.62 5.16
CA ARG A 112 -15.65 17.17 3.80
C ARG A 112 -14.24 17.20 3.20
N ARG A 113 -13.23 17.66 3.97
CA ARG A 113 -11.82 17.64 3.49
C ARG A 113 -11.35 16.22 3.22
N ASN A 114 -11.67 15.29 4.11
CA ASN A 114 -11.32 13.87 3.97
C ASN A 114 -11.91 13.27 2.69
N ILE A 115 -13.22 13.45 2.47
CA ILE A 115 -13.90 12.94 1.28
C ILE A 115 -13.29 13.52 0.00
N LEU A 116 -13.09 14.85 -0.05
CA LEU A 116 -12.54 15.49 -1.25
C LEU A 116 -11.10 15.08 -1.54
N SER A 117 -10.27 14.94 -0.50
CA SER A 117 -8.88 14.48 -0.68
C SER A 117 -8.83 13.03 -1.15
N THR A 118 -9.68 12.16 -0.61
CA THR A 118 -9.78 10.76 -1.05
C THR A 118 -10.16 10.67 -2.52
N ILE A 119 -11.18 11.40 -2.96
CA ILE A 119 -11.60 11.41 -4.37
C ILE A 119 -10.44 11.82 -5.30
N ILE A 120 -9.67 12.85 -4.92
CA ILE A 120 -8.53 13.30 -5.72
C ILE A 120 -7.42 12.24 -5.73
N ILE A 121 -7.11 11.65 -4.58
CA ILE A 121 -6.09 10.60 -4.45
C ILE A 121 -6.47 9.38 -5.30
N ASP A 122 -7.72 8.93 -5.23
CA ASP A 122 -8.21 7.80 -6.01
C ASP A 122 -8.09 8.06 -7.52
N ASN A 123 -8.51 9.24 -7.98
CA ASN A 123 -8.42 9.64 -9.39
C ASN A 123 -6.95 9.70 -9.90
N ILE A 124 -6.03 10.18 -9.06
CA ILE A 124 -4.59 10.22 -9.40
C ILE A 124 -4.03 8.80 -9.46
N SER A 125 -4.36 7.99 -8.46
CA SER A 125 -3.90 6.60 -8.34
C SER A 125 -4.35 5.75 -9.53
N GLU A 126 -5.60 5.88 -9.94
CA GLU A 126 -6.15 5.15 -11.09
C GLU A 126 -5.42 5.53 -12.39
N LYS A 127 -5.19 6.82 -12.61
CA LYS A 127 -4.50 7.32 -13.82
C LYS A 127 -3.02 6.95 -13.86
N ALA A 128 -2.39 6.75 -12.69
CA ALA A 128 -0.96 6.46 -12.59
C ALA A 128 -0.59 5.02 -12.99
N VAL A 129 -1.53 4.08 -13.07
CA VAL A 129 -1.27 2.63 -13.13
C VAL A 129 -1.89 1.92 -14.34
N SER A 130 -1.96 2.59 -15.49
CA SER A 130 -2.34 1.88 -16.71
C SER A 130 -1.31 0.79 -17.06
N ASP A 131 -1.74 -0.26 -17.75
CA ASP A 131 -0.85 -1.36 -18.17
C ASP A 131 0.35 -0.86 -19.00
N GLU A 132 0.17 0.20 -19.78
CA GLU A 132 1.22 0.82 -20.59
C GLU A 132 2.26 1.53 -19.71
N ILE A 133 1.81 2.30 -18.71
CA ILE A 133 2.67 3.01 -17.77
C ILE A 133 3.48 1.99 -16.95
N LEU A 134 2.82 0.96 -16.43
CA LEU A 134 3.46 -0.11 -15.66
C LEU A 134 4.54 -0.85 -16.46
N LYS A 135 4.24 -1.22 -17.70
CA LYS A 135 5.22 -1.88 -18.58
C LYS A 135 6.40 -0.96 -18.89
N THR A 136 6.14 0.31 -19.12
CA THR A 136 7.19 1.31 -19.36
C THR A 136 8.09 1.48 -18.14
N ALA A 137 7.51 1.63 -16.95
CA ALA A 137 8.24 1.73 -15.70
C ALA A 137 9.07 0.46 -15.42
N TYR A 138 8.50 -0.72 -15.67
CA TYR A 138 9.22 -1.98 -15.55
C TYR A 138 10.44 -2.02 -16.47
N LEU A 139 10.29 -1.67 -17.76
CA LEU A 139 11.39 -1.68 -18.72
C LEU A 139 12.48 -0.67 -18.35
N GLN A 140 12.11 0.50 -17.82
CA GLN A 140 13.07 1.50 -17.33
C GLN A 140 13.82 1.02 -16.09
N LYS A 141 13.11 0.46 -15.12
CA LYS A 141 13.68 0.01 -13.84
C LYS A 141 14.53 -1.24 -13.99
N TYR A 142 14.10 -2.18 -14.81
CA TYR A 142 14.71 -3.49 -15.01
C TYR A 142 15.30 -3.68 -16.40
N ASP A 143 15.96 -2.64 -16.93
CA ASP A 143 16.64 -2.71 -18.23
C ASP A 143 17.63 -3.89 -18.26
N LYS A 144 17.39 -4.86 -19.14
CA LYS A 144 18.23 -6.03 -19.34
C LYS A 144 19.69 -5.69 -19.71
N ASN A 145 19.90 -4.51 -20.30
CA ASN A 145 21.25 -4.06 -20.68
C ASN A 145 22.03 -3.49 -19.49
N LYS A 146 21.32 -3.05 -18.44
CA LYS A 146 21.89 -2.60 -17.17
C LYS A 146 21.94 -3.72 -16.12
N ALA A 147 21.44 -4.91 -16.46
CA ALA A 147 21.49 -6.05 -15.58
C ALA A 147 22.96 -6.40 -15.30
N GLY A 148 23.32 -6.43 -14.03
CA GLY A 148 24.67 -6.77 -13.58
C GLY A 148 25.02 -8.23 -13.89
N LYS A 149 26.24 -8.61 -13.51
CA LYS A 149 26.68 -10.00 -13.54
C LYS A 149 26.87 -10.49 -12.11
N GLU A 150 26.62 -11.77 -11.90
CA GLU A 150 27.03 -12.49 -10.71
C GLU A 150 28.21 -13.40 -11.07
N TYR A 151 29.11 -13.54 -10.13
CA TYR A 151 30.29 -14.34 -10.20
C TYR A 151 30.23 -15.42 -9.14
N LYS A 152 30.68 -16.62 -9.48
CA LYS A 152 30.87 -17.71 -8.52
C LYS A 152 32.36 -17.97 -8.47
N ALA A 153 32.92 -17.92 -7.26
CA ALA A 153 34.34 -18.15 -7.08
C ALA A 153 34.63 -19.00 -5.85
N SER A 154 35.79 -19.61 -5.87
CA SER A 154 36.43 -20.25 -4.73
C SER A 154 37.71 -19.54 -4.39
N HIS A 155 38.18 -19.55 -3.15
CA HIS A 155 39.46 -18.95 -2.78
C HIS A 155 40.22 -19.76 -1.75
N ILE A 156 41.53 -19.59 -1.75
CA ILE A 156 42.47 -20.05 -0.73
C ILE A 156 43.11 -18.80 -0.15
N LEU A 157 42.95 -18.58 1.16
CA LEU A 157 43.55 -17.45 1.88
C LEU A 157 44.73 -17.95 2.70
N VAL A 158 45.90 -17.33 2.56
CA VAL A 158 47.09 -17.61 3.33
C VAL A 158 47.72 -16.31 3.84
N ASP A 159 48.56 -16.41 4.85
CA ASP A 159 49.21 -15.29 5.54
C ASP A 159 50.43 -14.71 4.79
N THR A 160 51.12 -15.50 3.95
CA THR A 160 52.32 -15.07 3.27
C THR A 160 52.29 -15.29 1.77
N MET A 161 53.04 -14.44 1.03
CA MET A 161 53.23 -14.55 -0.41
C MET A 161 53.92 -15.86 -0.78
N GLU A 162 54.87 -16.34 0.04
CA GLU A 162 55.61 -17.57 -0.16
C GLU A 162 54.68 -18.79 -0.17
N LYS A 163 53.77 -18.85 0.79
CA LYS A 163 52.75 -19.92 0.83
C LYS A 163 51.84 -19.85 -0.40
N ALA A 164 51.37 -18.64 -0.77
CA ALA A 164 50.55 -18.46 -1.96
C ALA A 164 51.26 -18.93 -3.23
N LYS A 165 52.53 -18.56 -3.42
CA LYS A 165 53.36 -19.04 -4.56
C LYS A 165 53.60 -20.56 -4.54
N GLY A 166 53.72 -21.14 -3.33
CA GLY A 166 53.82 -22.59 -3.17
C GLY A 166 52.56 -23.31 -3.66
N LEU A 167 51.40 -22.80 -3.31
CA LEU A 167 50.11 -23.33 -3.75
C LEU A 167 49.90 -23.19 -5.26
N VAL A 168 50.34 -22.07 -5.87
CA VAL A 168 50.32 -21.93 -7.35
C VAL A 168 51.09 -23.07 -8.01
N ARG A 169 52.30 -23.41 -7.54
CA ARG A 169 53.07 -24.54 -8.11
C ARG A 169 52.35 -25.88 -7.96
N LEU A 170 51.65 -26.10 -6.85
CA LEU A 170 50.84 -27.32 -6.67
C LEU A 170 49.68 -27.36 -7.65
N LEU A 171 48.98 -26.23 -7.84
CA LEU A 171 47.92 -26.12 -8.85
C LEU A 171 48.44 -26.36 -10.27
N GLU A 172 49.60 -25.80 -10.61
CA GLU A 172 50.28 -26.04 -11.91
C GLU A 172 50.70 -27.51 -12.11
N SER A 173 50.96 -28.23 -11.02
CA SER A 173 51.24 -29.68 -11.07
C SER A 173 49.97 -30.55 -11.07
N GLY A 174 48.76 -29.93 -11.09
CA GLY A 174 47.50 -30.63 -11.22
C GLY A 174 46.80 -30.94 -9.90
N ALA A 175 47.22 -30.35 -8.78
CA ALA A 175 46.53 -30.52 -7.51
C ALA A 175 45.11 -29.88 -7.55
N SER A 176 44.17 -30.46 -6.81
CA SER A 176 42.83 -29.95 -6.71
C SER A 176 42.77 -28.66 -5.91
N PHE A 177 42.18 -27.59 -6.48
CA PHE A 177 41.98 -26.32 -5.78
C PHE A 177 41.19 -26.50 -4.48
N SER A 178 40.12 -27.30 -4.50
CA SER A 178 39.29 -27.56 -3.35
C SER A 178 40.04 -28.29 -2.22
N GLU A 179 40.89 -29.27 -2.55
CA GLU A 179 41.66 -29.98 -1.54
C GLU A 179 42.75 -29.07 -0.95
N LEU A 180 43.42 -28.27 -1.78
CA LEU A 180 44.36 -27.28 -1.26
C LEU A 180 43.66 -26.21 -0.38
N ALA A 181 42.42 -25.83 -0.71
CA ALA A 181 41.64 -24.92 0.13
C ALA A 181 41.36 -25.53 1.49
N LYS A 182 40.98 -26.80 1.53
CA LYS A 182 40.70 -27.50 2.82
C LYS A 182 41.96 -27.62 3.69
N GLU A 183 43.10 -27.84 3.07
CA GLU A 183 44.36 -28.12 3.78
C GLU A 183 45.07 -26.84 4.22
N TYR A 184 45.08 -25.80 3.38
CA TYR A 184 45.96 -24.64 3.60
C TYR A 184 45.23 -23.32 3.81
N SER A 185 43.92 -23.23 3.51
CA SER A 185 43.22 -21.96 3.66
C SER A 185 42.95 -21.62 5.12
N ILE A 186 43.37 -20.44 5.55
CA ILE A 186 43.00 -19.86 6.84
C ILE A 186 41.65 -19.13 6.83
N GLY A 187 41.02 -19.03 5.65
CA GLY A 187 39.73 -18.40 5.49
C GLY A 187 38.54 -19.30 5.94
N PRO A 188 37.43 -18.73 6.31
CA PRO A 188 36.26 -19.47 6.84
C PRO A 188 35.67 -20.46 5.80
N SER A 189 35.84 -20.23 4.51
CA SER A 189 35.39 -21.13 3.45
C SER A 189 36.32 -22.32 3.21
N GLY A 190 37.55 -22.29 3.79
CA GLY A 190 38.58 -23.32 3.60
C GLY A 190 38.05 -24.74 3.84
N PRO A 191 37.49 -25.08 5.01
CA PRO A 191 36.97 -26.42 5.29
C PRO A 191 35.95 -26.93 4.27
N GLY A 192 35.21 -26.03 3.61
CA GLY A 192 34.25 -26.33 2.54
C GLY A 192 34.88 -26.37 1.14
N GLY A 193 36.21 -26.32 1.01
CA GLY A 193 36.91 -26.30 -0.29
C GLY A 193 37.01 -24.91 -0.93
N GLY A 194 36.86 -23.86 -0.15
CA GLY A 194 37.09 -22.46 -0.57
C GLY A 194 35.90 -21.77 -1.23
N GLY A 195 34.78 -22.44 -1.43
CA GLY A 195 33.64 -21.91 -2.18
C GLY A 195 32.96 -20.70 -1.49
N LEU A 196 32.77 -19.62 -2.26
CA LEU A 196 32.13 -18.37 -1.80
C LEU A 196 30.67 -18.23 -2.28
N GLY A 197 30.18 -19.14 -3.15
CA GLY A 197 28.91 -19.03 -3.77
C GLY A 197 28.84 -17.93 -4.86
N TRP A 198 27.61 -17.49 -5.19
CA TRP A 198 27.36 -16.41 -6.14
C TRP A 198 27.39 -15.05 -5.44
N PHE A 199 28.10 -14.10 -6.00
CA PHE A 199 28.17 -12.72 -5.50
C PHE A 199 28.14 -11.70 -6.63
N LYS A 200 27.73 -10.47 -6.30
CA LYS A 200 27.65 -9.33 -7.21
C LYS A 200 28.85 -8.42 -7.04
N LYS A 201 29.08 -7.57 -8.04
CA LYS A 201 30.02 -6.45 -7.93
C LYS A 201 29.68 -5.59 -6.69
N GLY A 202 30.69 -5.22 -5.91
CA GLY A 202 30.58 -4.45 -4.68
C GLY A 202 30.41 -5.29 -3.39
N GLN A 203 30.35 -6.62 -3.49
CA GLN A 203 30.23 -7.51 -2.33
C GLN A 203 31.56 -8.06 -1.82
N MET A 204 32.62 -7.92 -2.60
CA MET A 204 33.97 -8.36 -2.24
C MET A 204 34.92 -7.16 -2.07
N VAL A 205 36.02 -7.36 -1.36
CA VAL A 205 37.06 -6.33 -1.24
C VAL A 205 37.68 -6.02 -2.61
N ALA A 206 37.98 -4.74 -2.86
CA ALA A 206 38.31 -4.23 -4.18
C ALA A 206 39.43 -5.02 -4.93
N PRO A 207 40.59 -5.41 -4.31
CA PRO A 207 41.59 -6.18 -5.00
C PRO A 207 41.12 -7.57 -5.46
N PHE A 208 40.28 -8.24 -4.62
CA PHE A 208 39.71 -9.54 -4.95
C PHE A 208 38.71 -9.40 -6.12
N GLU A 209 37.83 -8.41 -6.05
CA GLU A 209 36.85 -8.15 -7.09
C GLU A 209 37.48 -7.83 -8.42
N THR A 210 38.51 -6.96 -8.45
CA THR A 210 39.22 -6.62 -9.67
C THR A 210 39.83 -7.88 -10.33
N ALA A 211 40.46 -8.76 -9.53
CA ALA A 211 40.98 -9.99 -10.06
C ALA A 211 39.91 -10.88 -10.70
N VAL A 212 38.75 -11.07 -10.02
CA VAL A 212 37.64 -11.88 -10.53
C VAL A 212 37.08 -11.35 -11.84
N LEU A 213 37.01 -10.01 -11.99
CA LEU A 213 36.43 -9.38 -13.20
C LEU A 213 37.24 -9.69 -14.46
N ASP A 214 38.56 -9.83 -14.33
CA ASP A 214 39.49 -10.04 -15.43
C ASP A 214 39.77 -11.54 -15.72
N MET A 215 39.26 -12.46 -14.86
CA MET A 215 39.50 -13.89 -15.01
C MET A 215 38.59 -14.57 -16.03
N GLU A 216 39.05 -15.65 -16.62
CA GLU A 216 38.26 -16.60 -17.38
C GLU A 216 37.69 -17.69 -16.46
N ILE A 217 36.50 -18.21 -16.81
CA ILE A 217 35.86 -19.29 -16.03
C ILE A 217 36.74 -20.54 -16.09
N GLY A 218 36.94 -21.16 -14.93
CA GLY A 218 37.77 -22.37 -14.78
C GLY A 218 39.27 -22.09 -14.54
N THR A 219 39.69 -20.80 -14.56
CA THR A 219 41.07 -20.43 -14.26
C THR A 219 41.22 -20.01 -12.81
N TYR A 220 42.50 -20.00 -12.33
CA TYR A 220 42.83 -19.44 -11.03
C TYR A 220 43.79 -18.25 -11.18
N SER A 221 43.74 -17.33 -10.19
CA SER A 221 44.53 -16.09 -10.20
C SER A 221 45.96 -16.32 -9.75
N ARG A 222 46.84 -15.35 -10.06
CA ARG A 222 48.05 -15.13 -9.28
C ARG A 222 47.68 -14.70 -7.85
N PRO A 223 48.64 -14.75 -6.88
CA PRO A 223 48.36 -14.28 -5.52
C PRO A 223 47.86 -12.82 -5.50
N VAL A 224 46.69 -12.61 -4.94
CA VAL A 224 46.01 -11.29 -4.78
C VAL A 224 46.13 -10.87 -3.33
N GLN A 225 46.80 -9.75 -3.06
CA GLN A 225 46.94 -9.21 -1.71
C GLN A 225 45.73 -8.41 -1.30
N THR A 226 45.23 -8.67 -0.08
CA THR A 226 44.18 -7.88 0.58
C THR A 226 44.59 -7.59 2.03
N GLN A 227 43.76 -6.89 2.77
CA GLN A 227 43.93 -6.69 4.22
C GLN A 227 43.90 -7.98 5.04
N PHE A 228 43.42 -9.08 4.50
CA PHE A 228 43.28 -10.38 5.18
C PHE A 228 44.46 -11.31 4.90
N GLY A 229 45.33 -10.99 3.95
CA GLY A 229 46.42 -11.82 3.49
C GLY A 229 46.46 -11.98 1.96
N PHE A 230 46.94 -13.11 1.51
CA PHE A 230 47.10 -13.43 0.09
C PHE A 230 46.06 -14.46 -0.34
N HIS A 231 45.30 -14.11 -1.36
CA HIS A 231 44.27 -14.97 -1.93
C HIS A 231 44.73 -15.59 -3.22
N LEU A 232 44.50 -16.87 -3.39
CA LEU A 232 44.37 -17.51 -4.70
C LEU A 232 42.89 -17.64 -4.97
N ILE A 233 42.46 -17.23 -6.16
CA ILE A 233 41.04 -17.17 -6.51
C ILE A 233 40.83 -18.05 -7.73
N GLN A 234 39.80 -18.90 -7.71
CA GLN A 234 39.33 -19.64 -8.86
C GLN A 234 37.99 -19.11 -9.26
N LEU A 235 37.79 -18.72 -10.52
CA LEU A 235 36.50 -18.34 -11.05
C LEU A 235 35.72 -19.57 -11.51
N ASP A 236 34.68 -19.96 -10.75
CA ASP A 236 33.86 -21.15 -11.00
C ASP A 236 32.73 -20.88 -11.99
N GLY A 237 32.28 -19.64 -12.09
CA GLY A 237 31.17 -19.28 -12.97
C GLY A 237 30.90 -17.79 -13.07
N ARG A 238 30.20 -17.42 -14.14
CA ARG A 238 29.70 -16.07 -14.39
C ARG A 238 28.34 -16.16 -15.03
N ARG A 239 27.36 -15.40 -14.53
CA ARG A 239 26.02 -15.34 -15.12
C ARG A 239 25.49 -13.91 -15.16
N LYS A 240 24.59 -13.63 -16.09
CA LYS A 240 23.82 -12.38 -16.08
C LYS A 240 22.75 -12.46 -15.02
N ILE A 241 22.52 -11.35 -14.30
CA ILE A 241 21.37 -11.21 -13.44
C ILE A 241 20.17 -11.00 -14.34
N LEU A 242 19.20 -11.90 -14.27
CA LEU A 242 17.94 -11.71 -15.00
C LEU A 242 17.05 -10.78 -14.19
N PRO A 243 16.37 -9.84 -14.85
CA PRO A 243 15.34 -9.05 -14.17
C PRO A 243 14.22 -9.98 -13.65
N PRO A 244 13.55 -9.60 -12.56
CA PRO A 244 12.37 -10.32 -12.11
C PRO A 244 11.30 -10.31 -13.21
N LYS A 245 10.37 -11.26 -13.20
CA LYS A 245 9.24 -11.21 -14.13
C LYS A 245 8.34 -10.00 -13.80
N PHE A 246 7.71 -9.44 -14.81
CA PHE A 246 6.81 -8.30 -14.64
C PHE A 246 5.70 -8.60 -13.62
N GLU A 247 5.11 -9.78 -13.70
CA GLU A 247 4.04 -10.25 -12.81
C GLU A 247 4.48 -10.29 -11.34
N ASP A 248 5.75 -10.64 -11.08
CA ASP A 248 6.29 -10.75 -9.71
C ASP A 248 6.48 -9.38 -9.04
N VAL A 249 6.61 -8.32 -9.83
CA VAL A 249 6.90 -6.94 -9.35
C VAL A 249 5.78 -5.95 -9.67
N ARG A 250 4.75 -6.36 -10.39
CA ARG A 250 3.64 -5.51 -10.82
C ARG A 250 3.03 -4.73 -9.65
N GLY A 251 2.62 -5.40 -8.58
CA GLY A 251 1.98 -4.75 -7.43
C GLY A 251 2.88 -3.73 -6.74
N ASN A 252 4.19 -4.01 -6.65
CA ASN A 252 5.14 -3.04 -6.10
C ASN A 252 5.31 -1.82 -7.00
N LEU A 253 5.31 -2.01 -8.33
CA LEU A 253 5.37 -0.92 -9.30
C LEU A 253 4.10 -0.07 -9.26
N GLU A 254 2.93 -0.68 -9.10
CA GLU A 254 1.65 0.03 -8.93
C GLU A 254 1.71 0.98 -7.73
N ILE A 255 2.08 0.47 -6.57
CA ILE A 255 2.20 1.27 -5.34
C ILE A 255 3.23 2.40 -5.51
N GLU A 256 4.39 2.10 -6.10
CA GLU A 256 5.46 3.08 -6.32
C GLU A 256 5.00 4.22 -7.24
N LEU A 257 4.32 3.90 -8.34
CA LEU A 257 3.83 4.90 -9.30
C LEU A 257 2.68 5.72 -8.73
N GLN A 258 1.76 5.10 -8.00
CA GLN A 258 0.69 5.80 -7.30
C GLN A 258 1.24 6.81 -6.29
N ASN A 259 2.15 6.37 -5.44
CA ASN A 259 2.78 7.26 -4.45
C ASN A 259 3.53 8.41 -5.14
N LEU A 260 4.29 8.12 -6.19
CA LEU A 260 5.02 9.15 -6.94
C LEU A 260 4.07 10.17 -7.58
N ALA A 261 2.95 9.72 -8.15
CA ALA A 261 1.95 10.59 -8.75
C ALA A 261 1.28 11.49 -7.70
N ILE A 262 0.89 10.92 -6.55
CA ILE A 262 0.29 11.65 -5.43
C ILE A 262 1.28 12.69 -4.88
N ASP A 263 2.53 12.30 -4.61
CA ASP A 263 3.57 13.21 -4.11
C ASP A 263 3.88 14.34 -5.08
N THR A 264 3.89 14.05 -6.37
CA THR A 264 4.14 15.05 -7.41
C THR A 264 3.01 16.07 -7.46
N TYR A 265 1.76 15.59 -7.51
CA TYR A 265 0.58 16.44 -7.51
C TYR A 265 0.48 17.31 -6.25
N LEU A 266 0.73 16.71 -5.09
CA LEU A 266 0.71 17.43 -3.81
C LEU A 266 1.77 18.53 -3.77
N ARG A 267 2.99 18.27 -4.28
CA ARG A 267 4.05 19.29 -4.39
C ARG A 267 3.64 20.45 -5.30
N GLU A 268 3.03 20.16 -6.44
CA GLU A 268 2.54 21.20 -7.35
C GLU A 268 1.49 22.10 -6.68
N LEU A 269 0.56 21.50 -5.93
CA LEU A 269 -0.43 22.25 -5.17
C LEU A 269 0.21 23.08 -4.07
N MET A 270 1.18 22.55 -3.34
CA MET A 270 1.86 23.25 -2.23
C MET A 270 2.67 24.46 -2.70
N ILE A 271 3.24 24.43 -3.91
CA ILE A 271 3.96 25.57 -4.50
C ILE A 271 3.04 26.80 -4.66
N ASN A 272 1.76 26.56 -4.96
CA ASN A 272 0.77 27.61 -5.23
C ASN A 272 -0.14 27.89 -4.01
N ALA A 273 0.03 27.19 -2.91
CA ALA A 273 -0.77 27.36 -1.72
C ALA A 273 -0.17 28.45 -0.81
N ASP A 274 -1.01 29.36 -0.35
CA ASP A 274 -0.63 30.30 0.71
C ASP A 274 -0.88 29.62 2.07
N VAL A 275 0.20 29.17 2.70
CA VAL A 275 0.16 28.47 3.99
C VAL A 275 0.75 29.37 5.07
N ILE A 276 -0.11 29.88 5.95
CA ILE A 276 0.29 30.71 7.07
C ILE A 276 0.22 29.90 8.37
N MET A 277 1.35 29.72 9.00
CA MET A 277 1.43 29.07 10.32
C MET A 277 1.49 30.14 11.42
N PRO A 278 0.87 29.89 12.61
CA PRO A 278 0.94 30.85 13.71
C PRO A 278 2.39 31.06 14.16
N LYS A 279 2.76 32.31 14.39
CA LYS A 279 4.12 32.69 14.86
C LYS A 279 4.39 32.26 16.31
N THR A 280 3.34 32.18 17.12
CA THR A 280 3.44 31.77 18.51
C THR A 280 3.32 30.24 18.61
N PRO A 281 4.26 29.53 19.24
CA PRO A 281 4.16 28.10 19.45
C PRO A 281 2.90 27.75 20.24
N ILE A 282 2.18 26.75 19.76
CA ILE A 282 1.03 26.19 20.49
C ILE A 282 1.55 25.15 21.48
N ASP A 283 1.14 25.27 22.73
CA ASP A 283 1.44 24.28 23.77
C ASP A 283 0.53 23.06 23.58
N PHE A 284 1.04 22.07 22.87
CA PHE A 284 0.29 20.85 22.56
C PHE A 284 -0.05 20.01 23.81
N THR A 285 0.64 20.24 24.94
CA THR A 285 0.30 19.50 26.18
C THR A 285 -1.05 19.96 26.75
N LYS A 286 -1.44 21.18 26.48
CA LYS A 286 -2.73 21.73 26.88
C LYS A 286 -3.89 21.27 25.98
N LEU A 287 -3.61 20.82 24.74
CA LEU A 287 -4.65 20.32 23.85
C LEU A 287 -5.34 19.07 24.43
N LEU A 288 -4.62 18.25 25.20
CA LEU A 288 -5.17 17.04 25.83
C LEU A 288 -6.23 17.34 26.90
N THR A 289 -6.31 18.58 27.36
CA THR A 289 -7.32 19.04 28.35
C THR A 289 -8.53 19.70 27.72
N LEU A 290 -8.50 19.95 26.41
CA LEU A 290 -9.63 20.50 25.67
C LEU A 290 -10.59 19.39 25.31
N ASP A 291 -11.86 19.55 25.67
CA ASP A 291 -12.95 18.66 25.28
C ASP A 291 -13.75 19.31 24.16
N LEU A 292 -13.91 18.58 23.05
CA LEU A 292 -14.79 19.01 21.96
C LEU A 292 -16.26 18.87 22.35
N GLN A 293 -16.57 18.02 23.33
CA GLN A 293 -17.92 17.84 23.84
C GLN A 293 -18.24 18.97 24.85
N VAL A 294 -18.52 20.14 24.35
CA VAL A 294 -19.07 21.20 25.19
C VAL A 294 -20.52 20.80 25.53
N LYS A 295 -20.81 20.74 26.83
CA LYS A 295 -22.12 20.44 27.37
C LYS A 295 -23.18 21.41 26.88
#